data_6b06b7ab38ede27101e46c7dd695a345
#
_entry.id   6b06b7ab38ede27101e46c7dd695a345
#
_cell.length_a   1.000
_cell.length_b   1.000
_cell.length_c   1.000
_cell.angle_alpha   90.00
_cell.angle_beta   90.00
_cell.angle_gamma   90.00
#
_symmetry.space_group_name_H-M   'P 1'
#
loop_
_entity.id
_entity.type
_entity.pdbx_description
1 polymer ?
#
loop_
_entity_poly.entity_id
_entity_poly.type
_entity_poly.pdbx_seq_one_letter_code
_entity_poly.pdbx_strand_id
1 'polypeptide(L)'
;MHKKVFHFFLCGILLLLLTVLASGCLKQIVIYPEYPPEKILAAISSAVAEDDILSATAQVELVTIHGYQPARAALIIKKPSYLRLELIPVIGTPDFFLAASPEKMSIFIPSRGEFYRGLPTVANLERFLPWQFNIEDLVMIFSGTYPSLKEKVITYQSYQENNFLRIEMKAQSGCSQIIWVGENNRLRKLVFNDELGKEIYNVNYDHYGSPGSLAGEITISMADGITSLSIKYSDIKIEKATDLSIFDLPIPANVKVIMLD
;
A
#
# COMPACT_ATOMS: atom_id res chain seq x y z
N MET A 1 -5.59 70.44 -16.68
CA MET A 1 -5.54 69.91 -15.28
C MET A 1 -6.28 68.60 -15.11
N HIS A 2 -7.35 68.31 -15.82
CA HIS A 2 -8.21 67.12 -15.67
C HIS A 2 -7.53 65.77 -16.08
N LYS A 3 -6.62 65.73 -17.05
CA LYS A 3 -5.99 64.49 -17.47
C LYS A 3 -5.06 63.87 -16.43
N LYS A 4 -4.33 64.65 -15.62
CA LYS A 4 -3.45 64.13 -14.57
C LYS A 4 -4.20 63.53 -13.38
N VAL A 5 -5.36 64.08 -13.01
CA VAL A 5 -6.20 63.57 -11.94
C VAL A 5 -6.83 62.22 -12.32
N PHE A 6 -7.21 62.08 -13.60
CA PHE A 6 -7.80 60.83 -14.09
C PHE A 6 -6.79 59.67 -14.08
N HIS A 7 -5.51 59.95 -14.43
CA HIS A 7 -4.46 58.91 -14.38
C HIS A 7 -4.14 58.46 -12.94
N PHE A 8 -4.17 59.41 -11.99
CA PHE A 8 -3.95 59.06 -10.57
C PHE A 8 -5.08 58.20 -10.00
N PHE A 9 -6.32 58.50 -10.39
CA PHE A 9 -7.50 57.70 -9.98
C PHE A 9 -7.46 56.29 -10.59
N LEU A 10 -7.08 56.17 -11.85
CA LEU A 10 -6.96 54.89 -12.56
C LEU A 10 -5.85 54.00 -11.98
N CYS A 11 -4.67 54.60 -11.66
CA CYS A 11 -3.59 53.88 -10.96
C CYS A 11 -3.99 53.43 -9.56
N GLY A 12 -4.76 54.22 -8.82
CA GLY A 12 -5.26 53.86 -7.48
C GLY A 12 -6.22 52.67 -7.53
N ILE A 13 -7.14 52.65 -8.49
CA ILE A 13 -8.05 51.53 -8.70
C ILE A 13 -7.31 50.26 -9.14
N LEU A 14 -6.32 50.39 -9.99
CA LEU A 14 -5.50 49.25 -10.44
C LEU A 14 -4.67 48.65 -9.31
N LEU A 15 -4.14 49.49 -8.44
CA LEU A 15 -3.40 49.06 -7.24
C LEU A 15 -4.32 48.36 -6.22
N LEU A 16 -5.53 48.86 -6.05
CA LEU A 16 -6.55 48.26 -5.17
C LEU A 16 -7.03 46.89 -5.70
N LEU A 17 -7.19 46.74 -7.03
CA LEU A 17 -7.52 45.47 -7.65
C LEU A 17 -6.38 44.44 -7.52
N LEU A 18 -5.12 44.85 -7.60
CA LEU A 18 -3.99 43.94 -7.40
C LEU A 18 -3.89 43.41 -5.97
N THR A 19 -4.25 44.21 -4.96
CA THR A 19 -4.23 43.74 -3.56
C THR A 19 -5.33 42.74 -3.24
N VAL A 20 -6.49 42.81 -3.91
CA VAL A 20 -7.59 41.85 -3.75
C VAL A 20 -7.26 40.50 -4.40
N LEU A 21 -6.49 40.49 -5.50
CA LEU A 21 -6.04 39.26 -6.16
C LEU A 21 -4.93 38.53 -5.40
N ALA A 22 -4.21 39.21 -4.50
CA ALA A 22 -3.18 38.61 -3.66
C ALA A 22 -3.73 37.92 -2.39
N SER A 23 -5.03 38.02 -2.12
CA SER A 23 -5.69 37.25 -1.07
C SER A 23 -5.88 35.78 -1.52
N GLY A 24 -4.79 35.11 -1.91
CA GLY A 24 -4.80 33.67 -2.11
C GLY A 24 -5.32 33.01 -0.84
N CYS A 25 -6.33 32.17 -0.96
CA CYS A 25 -6.81 31.33 0.13
C CYS A 25 -5.63 30.53 0.68
N LEU A 26 -5.01 30.99 1.75
CA LEU A 26 -4.17 30.18 2.61
C LEU A 26 -5.09 29.08 3.15
N LYS A 27 -4.94 27.89 2.62
CA LYS A 27 -5.67 26.70 3.08
C LYS A 27 -5.28 26.51 4.55
N GLN A 28 -6.20 26.85 5.46
CA GLN A 28 -5.95 26.77 6.88
C GLN A 28 -5.83 25.28 7.23
N ILE A 29 -4.62 24.85 7.56
CA ILE A 29 -4.38 23.51 8.08
C ILE A 29 -4.92 23.50 9.50
N VAL A 30 -6.10 22.90 9.70
CA VAL A 30 -6.67 22.72 11.01
C VAL A 30 -6.06 21.48 11.63
N ILE A 31 -5.20 21.64 12.61
CA ILE A 31 -4.67 20.55 13.43
C ILE A 31 -5.80 20.17 14.40
N TYR A 32 -6.34 18.96 14.27
CA TYR A 32 -7.35 18.46 15.20
C TYR A 32 -6.69 17.71 16.36
N PRO A 33 -6.65 18.27 17.59
CA PRO A 33 -6.17 17.54 18.76
C PRO A 33 -7.15 16.47 19.26
N GLU A 34 -8.36 16.39 18.69
CA GLU A 34 -9.49 15.65 19.25
C GLU A 34 -9.48 14.15 18.98
N TYR A 35 -8.67 13.67 18.02
CA TYR A 35 -8.53 12.25 17.73
C TYR A 35 -7.05 11.87 17.75
N PRO A 36 -6.59 11.19 18.80
CA PRO A 36 -5.23 10.70 18.85
C PRO A 36 -5.02 9.75 17.64
N PRO A 37 -4.05 10.05 16.76
CA PRO A 37 -3.80 9.27 15.54
C PRO A 37 -3.63 7.79 15.82
N GLU A 38 -3.06 7.45 16.97
CA GLU A 38 -2.81 6.07 17.39
C GLU A 38 -4.10 5.23 17.50
N LYS A 39 -5.21 5.81 17.95
CA LYS A 39 -6.51 5.10 18.04
C LYS A 39 -7.08 4.79 16.66
N ILE A 40 -6.94 5.71 15.71
CA ILE A 40 -7.40 5.53 14.35
C ILE A 40 -6.52 4.50 13.64
N LEU A 41 -5.20 4.61 13.81
CA LEU A 41 -4.24 3.66 13.26
C LEU A 41 -4.48 2.24 13.81
N ALA A 42 -4.76 2.12 15.11
CA ALA A 42 -5.12 0.85 15.73
C ALA A 42 -6.43 0.29 15.17
N ALA A 43 -7.45 1.13 14.94
CA ALA A 43 -8.70 0.70 14.34
C ALA A 43 -8.52 0.18 12.90
N ILE A 44 -7.69 0.83 12.09
CA ILE A 44 -7.33 0.37 10.74
C ILE A 44 -6.59 -0.98 10.82
N SER A 45 -5.60 -1.09 11.70
CA SER A 45 -4.81 -2.31 11.86
C SER A 45 -5.63 -3.50 12.37
N SER A 46 -6.72 -3.26 13.09
CA SER A 46 -7.59 -4.31 13.64
C SER A 46 -8.67 -4.81 12.66
N ALA A 47 -8.78 -4.27 11.45
CA ALA A 47 -9.78 -4.69 10.45
C ALA A 47 -9.68 -6.20 10.10
N VAL A 48 -8.47 -6.75 10.13
CA VAL A 48 -8.22 -8.20 10.14
C VAL A 48 -7.42 -8.49 11.41
N ALA A 49 -7.89 -9.37 12.27
CA ALA A 49 -7.17 -9.69 13.51
C ALA A 49 -5.91 -10.53 13.22
N GLU A 50 -4.92 -10.49 14.12
CA GLU A 50 -3.66 -11.23 13.93
C GLU A 50 -3.84 -12.76 13.95
N ASP A 51 -4.87 -13.24 14.63
CA ASP A 51 -5.22 -14.66 14.71
C ASP A 51 -6.20 -15.10 13.59
N ASP A 52 -6.57 -14.20 12.68
CA ASP A 52 -7.39 -14.51 11.53
C ASP A 52 -6.57 -14.83 10.28
N ILE A 53 -7.12 -15.70 9.44
CA ILE A 53 -6.67 -15.95 8.06
C ILE A 53 -7.66 -15.24 7.12
N LEU A 54 -7.13 -14.43 6.22
CA LEU A 54 -7.84 -13.88 5.09
C LEU A 54 -7.56 -14.74 3.87
N SER A 55 -8.60 -15.30 3.26
CA SER A 55 -8.53 -16.01 1.98
C SER A 55 -9.33 -15.25 0.93
N ALA A 56 -8.76 -15.07 -0.25
CA ALA A 56 -9.44 -14.35 -1.33
C ALA A 56 -9.01 -14.86 -2.71
N THR A 57 -9.89 -14.67 -3.69
CA THR A 57 -9.51 -14.63 -5.09
C THR A 57 -9.43 -13.18 -5.55
N ALA A 58 -8.60 -12.90 -6.54
CA ALA A 58 -8.43 -11.55 -7.06
C ALA A 58 -8.12 -11.54 -8.55
N GLN A 59 -8.48 -10.45 -9.22
CA GLN A 59 -7.87 -10.06 -10.48
C GLN A 59 -6.62 -9.25 -10.16
N VAL A 60 -5.52 -9.58 -10.85
CA VAL A 60 -4.22 -8.94 -10.65
C VAL A 60 -3.77 -8.33 -11.97
N GLU A 61 -3.34 -7.09 -11.93
CA GLU A 61 -2.78 -6.38 -13.05
C GLU A 61 -1.40 -5.84 -12.67
N LEU A 62 -0.37 -6.41 -13.27
CA LEU A 62 1.01 -5.96 -13.10
C LEU A 62 1.44 -5.17 -14.33
N VAL A 63 1.86 -3.94 -14.13
CA VAL A 63 2.49 -3.09 -15.16
C VAL A 63 3.95 -2.91 -14.81
N THR A 64 4.82 -3.12 -15.78
CA THR A 64 6.27 -2.90 -15.67
C THR A 64 6.80 -2.33 -16.98
N ILE A 65 8.10 -2.04 -17.06
CA ILE A 65 8.77 -1.70 -18.32
C ILE A 65 8.63 -2.80 -19.40
N HIS A 66 8.31 -4.03 -19.00
CA HIS A 66 8.11 -5.17 -19.91
C HIS A 66 6.66 -5.28 -20.38
N GLY A 67 5.77 -4.38 -19.96
CA GLY A 67 4.37 -4.29 -20.37
C GLY A 67 3.37 -4.69 -19.30
N TYR A 68 2.15 -4.92 -19.75
CA TYR A 68 0.97 -5.22 -18.94
C TYR A 68 0.79 -6.75 -18.84
N GLN A 69 0.67 -7.24 -17.63
CA GLN A 69 0.53 -8.68 -17.33
C GLN A 69 -0.69 -8.90 -16.44
N PRO A 70 -1.85 -9.26 -17.02
CA PRO A 70 -3.03 -9.61 -16.25
C PRO A 70 -2.96 -11.06 -15.79
N ALA A 71 -3.43 -11.33 -14.57
CA ALA A 71 -3.57 -12.65 -14.01
C ALA A 71 -4.77 -12.70 -13.06
N ARG A 72 -5.12 -13.90 -12.63
CA ARG A 72 -5.95 -14.12 -11.43
C ARG A 72 -5.04 -14.61 -10.33
N ALA A 73 -5.40 -14.31 -9.09
CA ALA A 73 -4.67 -14.80 -7.92
C ALA A 73 -5.60 -15.51 -6.96
N ALA A 74 -5.12 -16.57 -6.33
CA ALA A 74 -5.62 -17.05 -5.05
C ALA A 74 -4.62 -16.59 -3.97
N LEU A 75 -5.15 -15.95 -2.93
CA LEU A 75 -4.38 -15.38 -1.83
C LEU A 75 -4.84 -15.96 -0.50
N ILE A 76 -3.89 -16.32 0.34
CA ILE A 76 -4.13 -16.64 1.75
C ILE A 76 -3.13 -15.84 2.57
N ILE A 77 -3.62 -15.09 3.52
CA ILE A 77 -2.84 -14.12 4.27
C ILE A 77 -3.13 -14.27 5.75
N LYS A 78 -2.07 -14.25 6.56
CA LYS A 78 -2.19 -14.09 8.02
C LYS A 78 -1.12 -13.11 8.48
N LYS A 79 -1.55 -12.08 9.20
CA LYS A 79 -0.64 -11.09 9.76
C LYS A 79 0.30 -11.68 10.81
N PRO A 80 1.50 -11.15 10.98
CA PRO A 80 2.07 -10.04 10.17
C PRO A 80 2.80 -10.49 8.90
N SER A 81 3.15 -11.78 8.72
CA SER A 81 4.15 -12.19 7.71
C SER A 81 3.92 -13.56 7.08
N TYR A 82 2.67 -14.06 7.08
CA TYR A 82 2.31 -15.27 6.38
C TYR A 82 1.58 -14.93 5.08
N LEU A 83 2.10 -15.43 3.97
CA LEU A 83 1.54 -15.21 2.64
C LEU A 83 1.58 -16.49 1.84
N ARG A 84 0.45 -16.87 1.23
CA ARG A 84 0.40 -17.80 0.12
C ARG A 84 -0.24 -17.10 -1.08
N LEU A 85 0.43 -17.13 -2.20
CA LEU A 85 0.02 -16.52 -3.45
C LEU A 85 0.15 -17.54 -4.58
N GLU A 86 -0.92 -17.73 -5.34
CA GLU A 86 -0.93 -18.56 -6.54
C GLU A 86 -1.40 -17.70 -7.70
N LEU A 87 -0.53 -17.47 -8.69
CA LEU A 87 -0.90 -16.71 -9.88
C LEU A 87 -1.36 -17.65 -10.99
N ILE A 88 -2.55 -17.37 -11.49
CA ILE A 88 -3.21 -18.13 -12.55
C ILE A 88 -3.26 -17.19 -13.76
N PRO A 89 -2.52 -17.47 -14.85
CA PRO A 89 -2.58 -16.65 -16.05
C PRO A 89 -4.00 -16.66 -16.64
N VAL A 90 -4.33 -15.68 -17.46
CA VAL A 90 -5.64 -15.58 -18.13
C VAL A 90 -5.91 -16.82 -18.98
N ILE A 91 -4.84 -17.37 -19.59
CA ILE A 91 -4.89 -18.62 -20.38
C ILE A 91 -3.78 -19.54 -19.85
N GLY A 92 -4.14 -20.79 -19.53
CA GLY A 92 -3.21 -21.81 -19.08
C GLY A 92 -3.43 -22.25 -17.63
N THR A 93 -2.43 -22.95 -17.08
CA THR A 93 -2.39 -23.44 -15.71
C THR A 93 -1.62 -22.48 -14.80
N PRO A 94 -1.81 -22.53 -13.47
CA PRO A 94 -1.00 -21.77 -12.54
C PRO A 94 0.50 -21.99 -12.77
N ASP A 95 1.26 -20.92 -12.88
CA ASP A 95 2.69 -20.97 -13.17
C ASP A 95 3.57 -20.23 -12.14
N PHE A 96 2.98 -19.76 -11.08
CA PHE A 96 3.71 -19.15 -9.98
C PHE A 96 3.01 -19.43 -8.65
N PHE A 97 3.73 -20.07 -7.75
CA PHE A 97 3.29 -20.36 -6.39
C PHE A 97 4.32 -19.80 -5.42
N LEU A 98 3.89 -18.98 -4.49
CA LEU A 98 4.71 -18.46 -3.39
C LEU A 98 4.03 -18.83 -2.08
N ALA A 99 4.80 -19.37 -1.16
CA ALA A 99 4.40 -19.54 0.23
C ALA A 99 5.51 -18.99 1.13
N ALA A 100 5.15 -18.15 2.08
CA ALA A 100 6.08 -17.52 3.01
C ALA A 100 5.53 -17.52 4.43
N SER A 101 6.42 -17.71 5.37
CA SER A 101 6.24 -17.53 6.82
C SER A 101 7.41 -16.69 7.35
N PRO A 102 7.44 -16.30 8.63
CA PRO A 102 8.58 -15.55 9.18
C PRO A 102 9.96 -16.19 8.96
N GLU A 103 10.01 -17.51 8.88
CA GLU A 103 11.28 -18.26 8.89
C GLU A 103 11.65 -18.85 7.53
N LYS A 104 10.72 -18.93 6.60
CA LYS A 104 10.95 -19.59 5.32
C LYS A 104 10.09 -19.01 4.20
N MET A 105 10.64 -19.09 3.01
CA MET A 105 9.92 -18.82 1.77
C MET A 105 10.15 -19.96 0.80
N SER A 106 9.12 -20.34 0.08
CA SER A 106 9.16 -21.32 -1.01
C SER A 106 8.47 -20.73 -2.23
N ILE A 107 9.10 -20.89 -3.40
CA ILE A 107 8.52 -20.49 -4.69
C ILE A 107 8.63 -21.67 -5.64
N PHE A 108 7.53 -21.98 -6.32
CA PHE A 108 7.49 -23.00 -7.36
C PHE A 108 7.06 -22.41 -8.68
N ILE A 109 7.82 -22.66 -9.73
CA ILE A 109 7.54 -22.22 -11.12
C ILE A 109 7.41 -23.47 -11.98
N PRO A 110 6.19 -23.97 -12.20
CA PRO A 110 5.95 -25.22 -12.94
C PRO A 110 6.56 -25.25 -14.33
N SER A 111 6.43 -24.19 -15.11
CA SER A 111 6.97 -24.10 -16.49
C SER A 111 8.47 -24.27 -16.57
N ARG A 112 9.19 -23.97 -15.47
CA ARG A 112 10.64 -24.15 -15.36
C ARG A 112 11.04 -25.45 -14.68
N GLY A 113 10.08 -26.13 -13.99
CA GLY A 113 10.38 -27.28 -13.13
C GLY A 113 11.30 -26.91 -11.96
N GLU A 114 11.24 -25.67 -11.48
CA GLU A 114 12.15 -25.13 -10.47
C GLU A 114 11.39 -24.82 -9.18
N PHE A 115 11.93 -25.30 -8.07
CA PHE A 115 11.45 -25.03 -6.73
C PHE A 115 12.52 -24.30 -5.94
N TYR A 116 12.24 -23.09 -5.52
CA TYR A 116 13.15 -22.24 -4.76
C TYR A 116 12.81 -22.27 -3.27
N ARG A 117 13.82 -22.29 -2.42
CA ARG A 117 13.65 -22.27 -0.96
C ARG A 117 14.70 -21.39 -0.30
N GLY A 118 14.30 -20.58 0.66
CA GLY A 118 15.20 -19.70 1.43
C GLY A 118 14.48 -18.88 2.46
N LEU A 119 15.13 -17.82 2.94
CA LEU A 119 14.54 -16.84 3.84
C LEU A 119 13.69 -15.83 3.06
N PRO A 120 12.60 -15.29 3.68
CA PRO A 120 11.72 -14.29 3.06
C PRO A 120 12.35 -12.88 3.07
N THR A 121 13.60 -12.76 2.60
CA THR A 121 14.30 -11.48 2.52
C THR A 121 13.88 -10.69 1.29
N VAL A 122 14.04 -9.35 1.34
CA VAL A 122 13.81 -8.47 0.18
C VAL A 122 14.66 -8.94 -1.02
N ALA A 123 15.94 -9.24 -0.79
CA ALA A 123 16.87 -9.71 -1.84
C ALA A 123 16.41 -11.01 -2.52
N ASN A 124 15.78 -11.92 -1.77
CA ASN A 124 15.24 -13.15 -2.34
C ASN A 124 13.93 -12.91 -3.09
N LEU A 125 13.07 -12.00 -2.61
CA LEU A 125 11.81 -11.68 -3.25
C LEU A 125 11.98 -10.91 -4.55
N GLU A 126 12.90 -9.94 -4.62
CA GLU A 126 13.14 -9.12 -5.82
C GLU A 126 13.66 -9.93 -7.02
N ARG A 127 14.10 -11.17 -6.81
CA ARG A 127 14.43 -12.10 -7.90
C ARG A 127 13.21 -12.57 -8.68
N PHE A 128 12.01 -12.42 -8.10
CA PHE A 128 10.75 -12.94 -8.65
C PHE A 128 9.68 -11.83 -8.81
N LEU A 129 9.78 -10.78 -8.01
CA LEU A 129 8.85 -9.65 -8.02
C LEU A 129 9.58 -8.38 -8.44
N PRO A 130 8.96 -7.49 -9.23
CA PRO A 130 9.63 -6.33 -9.81
C PRO A 130 9.79 -5.14 -8.85
N TRP A 131 9.77 -5.37 -7.54
CA TRP A 131 9.85 -4.34 -6.50
C TRP A 131 10.47 -4.86 -5.21
N GLN A 132 10.94 -3.92 -4.38
CA GLN A 132 11.65 -4.20 -3.13
C GLN A 132 10.70 -4.13 -1.93
N PHE A 133 9.78 -5.09 -1.83
CA PHE A 133 8.97 -5.28 -0.63
C PHE A 133 9.47 -6.48 0.18
N ASN A 134 9.34 -6.41 1.49
CA ASN A 134 9.38 -7.61 2.31
C ASN A 134 7.98 -8.24 2.42
N ILE A 135 7.92 -9.50 2.85
CA ILE A 135 6.65 -10.23 2.98
C ILE A 135 5.70 -9.54 3.96
N GLU A 136 6.21 -9.00 5.05
CA GLU A 136 5.42 -8.32 6.07
C GLU A 136 4.69 -7.11 5.49
N ASP A 137 5.39 -6.27 4.73
CA ASP A 137 4.78 -5.10 4.10
C ASP A 137 3.67 -5.51 3.12
N LEU A 138 3.91 -6.54 2.30
CA LEU A 138 2.90 -7.07 1.37
C LEU A 138 1.68 -7.63 2.12
N VAL A 139 1.90 -8.40 3.19
CA VAL A 139 0.83 -8.96 4.03
C VAL A 139 -0.01 -7.85 4.62
N MET A 140 0.61 -6.79 5.14
CA MET A 140 -0.11 -5.67 5.73
C MET A 140 -0.92 -4.91 4.67
N ILE A 141 -0.33 -4.59 3.52
CA ILE A 141 -1.02 -3.91 2.42
C ILE A 141 -2.20 -4.75 1.91
N PHE A 142 -1.97 -6.03 1.62
CA PHE A 142 -3.01 -6.92 1.10
C PHE A 142 -4.10 -7.23 2.12
N SER A 143 -3.83 -7.08 3.41
CA SER A 143 -4.85 -7.12 4.47
C SER A 143 -5.67 -5.83 4.58
N GLY A 144 -5.49 -4.86 3.67
CA GLY A 144 -6.22 -3.58 3.69
C GLY A 144 -5.77 -2.63 4.78
N THR A 145 -4.55 -2.80 5.29
CA THR A 145 -3.93 -1.94 6.31
C THR A 145 -2.61 -1.35 5.81
N TYR A 146 -1.77 -0.88 6.69
CA TYR A 146 -0.51 -0.22 6.34
C TYR A 146 0.67 -0.95 7.01
N PRO A 147 1.84 -1.03 6.35
CA PRO A 147 3.08 -1.51 6.96
C PRO A 147 3.50 -0.66 8.15
N SER A 148 4.01 -1.28 9.18
CA SER A 148 4.61 -0.54 10.30
C SER A 148 5.96 0.02 9.91
N LEU A 149 6.28 1.24 10.33
CA LEU A 149 7.66 1.72 10.30
C LEU A 149 8.49 0.83 11.22
N LYS A 150 9.56 0.22 10.70
CA LYS A 150 10.40 -0.74 11.45
C LYS A 150 11.11 -0.12 12.64
N GLU A 151 11.28 1.18 12.58
CA GLU A 151 11.93 1.95 13.63
C GLU A 151 10.90 2.63 14.52
N LYS A 152 11.36 3.06 15.69
CA LYS A 152 10.53 3.83 16.62
C LYS A 152 10.05 5.11 15.94
N VAL A 153 8.74 5.26 15.83
CA VAL A 153 8.12 6.50 15.38
C VAL A 153 8.35 7.58 16.43
N ILE A 154 8.89 8.70 16.02
CA ILE A 154 9.24 9.82 16.89
C ILE A 154 8.27 10.98 16.78
N THR A 155 7.53 11.08 15.69
CA THR A 155 6.51 12.12 15.51
C THR A 155 5.25 11.57 14.87
N TYR A 156 4.12 12.02 15.42
CA TYR A 156 2.80 11.84 14.84
C TYR A 156 2.19 13.22 14.64
N GLN A 157 1.71 13.50 13.44
CA GLN A 157 0.95 14.71 13.14
C GLN A 157 -0.32 14.33 12.39
N SER A 158 -1.42 15.01 12.70
CA SER A 158 -2.69 14.77 12.01
C SER A 158 -3.34 16.07 11.59
N TYR A 159 -3.89 16.08 10.38
CA TYR A 159 -4.51 17.25 9.76
C TYR A 159 -5.80 16.85 9.07
N GLN A 160 -6.77 17.75 9.08
CA GLN A 160 -7.91 17.63 8.18
C GLN A 160 -7.50 18.14 6.79
N GLU A 161 -7.51 17.26 5.81
CA GLU A 161 -7.27 17.58 4.41
C GLU A 161 -8.48 17.21 3.56
N ASN A 162 -9.27 18.22 3.15
CA ASN A 162 -10.58 18.00 2.51
C ASN A 162 -11.49 17.14 3.40
N ASN A 163 -11.94 15.98 2.88
CA ASN A 163 -12.79 15.02 3.60
C ASN A 163 -11.99 13.86 4.23
N PHE A 164 -10.67 13.99 4.32
CA PHE A 164 -9.78 12.95 4.85
C PHE A 164 -9.05 13.45 6.09
N LEU A 165 -8.82 12.56 7.03
CA LEU A 165 -7.82 12.76 8.06
C LEU A 165 -6.48 12.30 7.50
N ARG A 166 -5.53 13.22 7.37
CA ARG A 166 -4.17 12.93 6.98
C ARG A 166 -3.32 12.74 8.24
N ILE A 167 -2.66 11.60 8.34
CA ILE A 167 -1.76 11.26 9.44
C ILE A 167 -0.35 11.11 8.87
N GLU A 168 0.60 11.83 9.45
CA GLU A 168 2.01 11.72 9.13
C GLU A 168 2.75 11.08 10.29
N MET A 169 3.53 10.05 9.97
CA MET A 169 4.41 9.35 10.91
C MET A 169 5.84 9.47 10.41
N LYS A 170 6.76 9.84 11.30
CA LYS A 170 8.18 9.93 10.97
C LYS A 170 9.01 9.12 11.94
N ALA A 171 9.89 8.29 11.41
CA ALA A 171 10.86 7.50 12.16
C ALA A 171 12.13 8.31 12.46
N GLN A 172 12.96 7.79 13.35
CA GLN A 172 14.23 8.41 13.73
C GLN A 172 15.22 8.52 12.56
N SER A 173 15.23 7.56 11.66
CA SER A 173 16.04 7.58 10.42
C SER A 173 15.69 8.70 9.46
N GLY A 174 14.46 9.24 9.55
CA GLY A 174 13.91 10.18 8.58
C GLY A 174 12.87 9.57 7.66
N CYS A 175 12.79 8.23 7.54
CA CYS A 175 11.72 7.55 6.82
C CYS A 175 10.36 7.99 7.33
N SER A 176 9.40 8.15 6.44
CA SER A 176 8.06 8.61 6.82
C SER A 176 6.96 7.88 6.06
N GLN A 177 5.81 7.82 6.73
CA GLN A 177 4.56 7.39 6.11
C GLN A 177 3.51 8.48 6.25
N ILE A 178 2.74 8.68 5.19
CA ILE A 178 1.60 9.58 5.16
C ILE A 178 0.38 8.75 4.80
N ILE A 179 -0.63 8.80 5.66
CA ILE A 179 -1.85 8.00 5.53
C ILE A 179 -3.05 8.94 5.42
N TRP A 180 -3.93 8.71 4.47
CA TRP A 180 -5.22 9.39 4.37
C TRP A 180 -6.33 8.43 4.76
N VAL A 181 -7.10 8.84 5.75
CA VAL A 181 -8.21 8.07 6.32
C VAL A 181 -9.52 8.77 6.00
N GLY A 182 -10.44 8.07 5.39
CA GLY A 182 -11.78 8.54 5.10
C GLY A 182 -12.78 8.19 6.20
N GLU A 183 -14.05 8.34 5.88
CA GLU A 183 -15.15 7.97 6.78
C GLU A 183 -15.05 6.51 7.23
N ASN A 184 -15.52 6.21 8.43
CA ASN A 184 -15.51 4.86 9.03
C ASN A 184 -14.11 4.25 9.17
N ASN A 185 -13.08 5.06 9.39
CA ASN A 185 -11.67 4.65 9.48
C ASN A 185 -11.17 3.89 8.24
N ARG A 186 -11.73 4.17 7.07
CA ARG A 186 -11.30 3.53 5.82
C ARG A 186 -9.99 4.15 5.35
N LEU A 187 -8.97 3.33 5.27
CA LEU A 187 -7.69 3.71 4.66
C LEU A 187 -7.91 4.01 3.17
N ARG A 188 -7.49 5.18 2.71
CA ARG A 188 -7.69 5.60 1.32
C ARG A 188 -6.40 5.65 0.54
N LYS A 189 -5.37 6.12 1.20
CA LYS A 189 -4.06 6.26 0.57
C LYS A 189 -2.97 6.11 1.62
N LEU A 190 -1.87 5.54 1.21
CA LEU A 190 -0.60 5.49 1.91
C LEU A 190 0.49 6.01 0.98
N VAL A 191 1.42 6.81 1.48
CA VAL A 191 2.67 7.16 0.81
C VAL A 191 3.81 6.80 1.74
N PHE A 192 4.81 6.10 1.22
CA PHE A 192 6.04 5.79 1.95
C PHE A 192 7.20 6.57 1.33
N ASN A 193 7.93 7.28 2.19
CA ASN A 193 9.11 8.05 1.80
C ASN A 193 10.36 7.51 2.49
N ASP A 194 11.48 7.59 1.81
CA ASP A 194 12.80 7.26 2.35
C ASP A 194 13.29 8.31 3.37
N GLU A 195 14.50 8.12 3.85
CA GLU A 195 15.18 9.01 4.81
C GLU A 195 15.38 10.44 4.28
N LEU A 196 15.45 10.61 2.97
CA LEU A 196 15.59 11.89 2.29
C LEU A 196 14.25 12.57 1.98
N GLY A 197 13.14 11.94 2.33
CA GLY A 197 11.78 12.41 2.05
C GLY A 197 11.34 12.19 0.61
N LYS A 198 12.05 11.35 -0.16
CA LYS A 198 11.66 10.97 -1.51
C LYS A 198 10.65 9.83 -1.45
N GLU A 199 9.54 9.96 -2.18
CA GLU A 199 8.57 8.88 -2.33
C GLU A 199 9.23 7.63 -2.92
N ILE A 200 8.98 6.49 -2.32
CA ILE A 200 9.41 5.16 -2.79
C ILE A 200 8.23 4.46 -3.46
N TYR A 201 7.07 4.47 -2.81
CA TYR A 201 5.82 3.95 -3.34
C TYR A 201 4.63 4.63 -2.70
N ASN A 202 3.49 4.49 -3.37
CA ASN A 202 2.20 4.80 -2.78
C ASN A 202 1.21 3.64 -2.97
N VAL A 203 0.21 3.59 -2.11
CA VAL A 203 -0.86 2.59 -2.17
C VAL A 203 -2.20 3.31 -2.10
N ASN A 204 -3.11 2.97 -3.01
CA ASN A 204 -4.49 3.42 -2.99
C ASN A 204 -5.40 2.25 -2.60
N TYR A 205 -6.43 2.54 -1.80
CA TYR A 205 -7.39 1.58 -1.28
C TYR A 205 -8.80 2.05 -1.65
N ASP A 206 -9.44 1.31 -2.53
CA ASP A 206 -10.70 1.72 -3.14
C ASP A 206 -11.77 0.61 -3.10
N HIS A 207 -12.94 0.91 -3.62
CA HIS A 207 -14.05 -0.02 -3.78
C HIS A 207 -14.50 -0.68 -2.48
N TYR A 208 -14.56 0.09 -1.39
CA TYR A 208 -15.13 -0.40 -0.14
C TYR A 208 -16.62 -0.70 -0.28
N GLY A 209 -17.02 -1.89 0.15
CA GLY A 209 -18.43 -2.29 0.25
C GLY A 209 -19.14 -1.65 1.47
N SER A 210 -19.83 -2.49 2.25
CA SER A 210 -20.51 -2.09 3.49
C SER A 210 -19.53 -1.53 4.54
N PRO A 211 -20.00 -0.80 5.57
CA PRO A 211 -19.18 -0.41 6.70
C PRO A 211 -18.46 -1.60 7.32
N GLY A 212 -17.16 -1.47 7.60
CA GLY A 212 -16.31 -2.54 8.14
C GLY A 212 -15.74 -3.53 7.10
N SER A 213 -16.09 -3.39 5.80
CA SER A 213 -15.44 -4.19 4.76
C SER A 213 -14.02 -3.73 4.49
N LEU A 214 -13.20 -4.64 3.99
CA LEU A 214 -11.88 -4.32 3.43
C LEU A 214 -12.02 -3.56 2.10
N ALA A 215 -10.93 -2.94 1.66
CA ALA A 215 -10.86 -2.39 0.31
C ALA A 215 -11.06 -3.49 -0.71
N GLY A 216 -11.96 -3.28 -1.67
CA GLY A 216 -12.20 -4.21 -2.77
C GLY A 216 -11.11 -4.13 -3.84
N GLU A 217 -10.36 -3.03 -3.86
CA GLU A 217 -9.23 -2.84 -4.76
C GLU A 217 -8.08 -2.15 -4.05
N ILE A 218 -6.88 -2.66 -4.27
CA ILE A 218 -5.62 -2.12 -3.74
C ILE A 218 -4.67 -1.93 -4.91
N THR A 219 -4.18 -0.70 -5.09
CA THR A 219 -3.21 -0.38 -6.14
C THR A 219 -1.93 0.14 -5.51
N ILE A 220 -0.82 -0.55 -5.73
CA ILE A 220 0.52 -0.13 -5.36
C ILE A 220 1.18 0.50 -6.60
N SER A 221 1.72 1.70 -6.47
CA SER A 221 2.45 2.40 -7.52
C SER A 221 3.85 2.75 -7.03
N MET A 222 4.86 2.37 -7.80
CA MET A 222 6.25 2.71 -7.49
C MET A 222 6.57 4.13 -7.95
N ALA A 223 7.53 4.76 -7.30
CA ALA A 223 7.96 6.12 -7.62
C ALA A 223 8.68 6.27 -8.98
N ASP A 224 8.94 5.15 -9.68
CA ASP A 224 9.46 5.17 -11.05
C ASP A 224 8.43 5.66 -12.08
N GLY A 225 7.15 5.77 -11.68
CA GLY A 225 6.03 6.20 -12.52
C GLY A 225 5.60 5.17 -13.59
N ILE A 226 6.15 3.97 -13.55
CA ILE A 226 5.91 2.90 -14.52
C ILE A 226 5.37 1.65 -13.82
N THR A 227 6.06 1.19 -12.78
CA THR A 227 5.74 -0.06 -12.11
C THR A 227 4.53 0.10 -11.19
N SER A 228 3.49 -0.70 -11.43
CA SER A 228 2.32 -0.75 -10.57
C SER A 228 1.72 -2.15 -10.48
N LEU A 229 1.08 -2.43 -9.35
CA LEU A 229 0.32 -3.64 -9.09
C LEU A 229 -1.08 -3.24 -8.65
N SER A 230 -2.12 -3.68 -9.37
CA SER A 230 -3.50 -3.59 -8.92
C SER A 230 -4.03 -4.97 -8.57
N ILE A 231 -4.70 -5.07 -7.42
CA ILE A 231 -5.36 -6.28 -6.93
C ILE A 231 -6.80 -5.94 -6.65
N LYS A 232 -7.71 -6.52 -7.43
CA LYS A 232 -9.15 -6.38 -7.27
C LYS A 232 -9.73 -7.67 -6.70
N TYR A 233 -10.15 -7.60 -5.45
CA TYR A 233 -10.64 -8.75 -4.72
C TYR A 233 -12.03 -9.20 -5.16
N SER A 234 -12.23 -10.51 -5.12
CA SER A 234 -13.51 -11.20 -5.10
C SER A 234 -13.46 -12.31 -4.03
N ASP A 235 -14.60 -12.76 -3.55
CA ASP A 235 -14.72 -13.89 -2.62
C ASP A 235 -13.81 -13.83 -1.38
N ILE A 236 -13.80 -12.68 -0.70
CA ILE A 236 -13.04 -12.51 0.54
C ILE A 236 -13.70 -13.28 1.68
N LYS A 237 -12.93 -14.12 2.37
CA LYS A 237 -13.30 -14.82 3.60
C LYS A 237 -12.30 -14.54 4.69
N ILE A 238 -12.78 -14.31 5.90
CA ILE A 238 -11.94 -14.12 7.10
C ILE A 238 -12.40 -15.15 8.13
N GLU A 239 -11.49 -16.01 8.54
CA GLU A 239 -11.74 -17.13 9.46
C GLU A 239 -10.60 -17.21 10.49
N LYS A 240 -10.89 -17.82 11.66
CA LYS A 240 -9.83 -18.06 12.65
C LYS A 240 -8.80 -19.05 12.13
N ALA A 241 -7.52 -18.73 12.35
CA ALA A 241 -6.41 -19.60 11.99
C ALA A 241 -6.42 -20.86 12.87
N THR A 242 -6.67 -22.02 12.26
CA THR A 242 -6.64 -23.32 12.95
C THR A 242 -5.41 -24.13 12.58
N ASP A 243 -4.85 -23.92 11.40
CA ASP A 243 -3.69 -24.64 10.88
C ASP A 243 -2.83 -23.70 10.02
N LEU A 244 -1.53 -23.67 10.33
CA LEU A 244 -0.56 -22.87 9.59
C LEU A 244 0.14 -23.66 8.48
N SER A 245 -0.08 -24.98 8.37
CA SER A 245 0.50 -25.81 7.30
C SER A 245 0.04 -25.36 5.91
N ILE A 246 -1.07 -24.62 5.82
CA ILE A 246 -1.54 -24.00 4.58
C ILE A 246 -0.51 -23.05 3.95
N PHE A 247 0.43 -22.51 4.76
CA PHE A 247 1.54 -21.67 4.29
C PHE A 247 2.80 -22.49 3.94
N ASP A 248 2.70 -23.81 3.93
CA ASP A 248 3.75 -24.68 3.45
C ASP A 248 3.47 -25.08 2.01
N LEU A 249 4.49 -24.93 1.16
CA LEU A 249 4.42 -25.40 -0.22
C LEU A 249 5.18 -26.71 -0.32
N PRO A 250 4.50 -27.85 -0.58
CA PRO A 250 5.18 -29.13 -0.73
C PRO A 250 6.04 -29.13 -2.00
N ILE A 251 7.19 -29.79 -1.93
CA ILE A 251 8.10 -29.95 -3.08
C ILE A 251 7.49 -31.00 -4.01
N PRO A 252 7.14 -30.64 -5.27
CA PRO A 252 6.67 -31.64 -6.23
C PRO A 252 7.74 -32.65 -6.60
N ALA A 253 7.33 -33.81 -7.10
CA ALA A 253 8.29 -34.78 -7.63
C ALA A 253 8.96 -34.26 -8.92
N ASN A 254 10.20 -34.65 -9.14
CA ASN A 254 10.96 -34.38 -10.37
C ASN A 254 11.19 -32.86 -10.66
N VAL A 255 11.31 -32.05 -9.64
CA VAL A 255 11.67 -30.64 -9.77
C VAL A 255 13.11 -30.37 -9.34
N LYS A 256 13.71 -29.35 -9.91
CA LYS A 256 15.03 -28.86 -9.48
C LYS A 256 14.85 -27.96 -8.25
N VAL A 257 15.40 -28.38 -7.11
CA VAL A 257 15.40 -27.56 -5.89
C VAL A 257 16.58 -26.61 -5.90
N ILE A 258 16.32 -25.32 -5.70
CA ILE A 258 17.32 -24.24 -5.69
C ILE A 258 17.24 -23.54 -4.34
N MET A 259 18.33 -23.50 -3.61
CA MET A 259 18.43 -22.76 -2.36
C MET A 259 18.69 -21.29 -2.66
N LEU A 260 17.95 -20.43 -1.97
CA LEU A 260 18.15 -18.98 -1.96
C LEU A 260 19.00 -18.64 -0.74
N ASP A 261 19.95 -17.74 -0.94
CA ASP A 261 20.90 -17.32 0.12
C ASP A 261 20.20 -16.45 1.19
#